data_088b0e330ce7694d43bd5dc772ba1d69
#
_entry.id   088b0e330ce7694d43bd5dc772ba1d69
#
_cell.length_a   1.000
_cell.length_b   1.000
_cell.length_c   1.000
_cell.angle_alpha   90.00
_cell.angle_beta   90.00
_cell.angle_gamma   90.00
#
_symmetry.space_group_name_H-M   'P 1'
#
loop_
_entity.id
_entity.type
_entity.pdbx_description
1 polymer ?
#
loop_
_entity_poly.entity_id
_entity_poly.type
_entity_poly.pdbx_seq_one_letter_code
_entity_poly.pdbx_strand_id
1 'polypeptide(L)'
;MFKPREHQVQANLDIRAFLKDTNPFNKYGVVVQPCGAGKSFIIAMTVQMLKTPVLVIQPTKELLSQNYDKYITLGGEATIYSASFNTKELSSVTYSTPGSIKNIGKDIKDLGVKVIIIDECHYKCTKGGVIDKLIKQINPSKVIGLTATPVILEPSLDLGSSLLMLNRTSKSIFNSIIHVTQIKDIISNGYWTNIIYHNEKFDSKSLVKNSSGNDFTDSSIIKSFEDNNTLERIVDNYNKMISKGVKHVLIFVPSVEKAYELNDLIKGSEVVTDETKPKDRSSILKRFLDGVTRCVINFGILGTGFDFPSLDGVINARITNSFAIYYQFLGRGVRLAENKKEYHYVDLGGNIDRFGKVEDIIFEDFLDYGWGMFSGSKLLTGYPLIQDPKFKKDLIKVVDNKPAVNKSKIKNFWFGKHSGKHLARVPKVYIDWLLKQDSFKWYHKDYKQVEVEKFKTYLKALVNGQG
;
A
#
# COMPACT_ATOMS: atom_id res chain seq x y z
N MET A 1 -16.70 20.07 16.18
CA MET A 1 -15.91 20.50 15.01
C MET A 1 -14.78 19.50 14.81
N PHE A 2 -14.64 18.92 13.62
CA PHE A 2 -13.55 17.96 13.34
C PHE A 2 -12.19 18.65 13.43
N LYS A 3 -11.26 18.06 14.20
CA LYS A 3 -9.86 18.54 14.30
C LYS A 3 -8.98 17.59 13.49
N PRO A 4 -8.34 18.05 12.40
CA PRO A 4 -7.45 17.21 11.62
C PRO A 4 -6.24 16.77 12.45
N ARG A 5 -5.74 15.56 12.19
CA ARG A 5 -4.51 15.03 12.78
C ARG A 5 -3.29 15.68 12.12
N GLU A 6 -2.17 15.71 12.81
CA GLU A 6 -0.95 16.36 12.33
C GLU A 6 -0.50 15.87 10.95
N HIS A 7 -0.45 14.55 10.74
CA HIS A 7 -0.10 13.97 9.45
C HIS A 7 -1.07 14.33 8.32
N GLN A 8 -2.35 14.56 8.62
CA GLN A 8 -3.35 15.00 7.63
C GLN A 8 -3.13 16.47 7.25
N VAL A 9 -2.77 17.30 8.21
CA VAL A 9 -2.39 18.70 7.95
C VAL A 9 -1.14 18.75 7.09
N GLN A 10 -0.09 18.00 7.44
CA GLN A 10 1.15 17.94 6.66
C GLN A 10 0.91 17.45 5.23
N ALA A 11 0.12 16.39 5.04
CA ALA A 11 -0.25 15.89 3.72
C ALA A 11 -0.92 16.98 2.87
N ASN A 12 -1.84 17.78 3.46
CA ASN A 12 -2.49 18.88 2.74
C ASN A 12 -1.53 20.04 2.44
N LEU A 13 -0.55 20.32 3.30
CA LEU A 13 0.50 21.31 3.01
C LEU A 13 1.35 20.87 1.81
N ASP A 14 1.76 19.61 1.76
CA ASP A 14 2.55 19.07 0.66
C ASP A 14 1.74 19.01 -0.64
N ILE A 15 0.46 18.64 -0.58
CA ILE A 15 -0.48 18.75 -1.71
C ILE A 15 -0.59 20.20 -2.20
N ARG A 16 -0.70 21.17 -1.28
CA ARG A 16 -0.77 22.60 -1.63
C ARG A 16 0.51 23.08 -2.34
N ALA A 17 1.68 22.62 -1.89
CA ALA A 17 2.95 22.91 -2.54
C ALA A 17 2.99 22.30 -3.96
N PHE A 18 2.58 21.04 -4.11
CA PHE A 18 2.48 20.36 -5.40
C PHE A 18 1.52 21.06 -6.38
N LEU A 19 0.38 21.55 -5.90
CA LEU A 19 -0.60 22.28 -6.72
C LEU A 19 -0.07 23.62 -7.24
N LYS A 20 0.82 24.27 -6.49
CA LYS A 20 1.47 25.54 -6.86
C LYS A 20 2.69 25.35 -7.77
N ASP A 21 3.24 24.15 -7.83
CA ASP A 21 4.39 23.84 -8.67
C ASP A 21 4.00 23.93 -10.15
N THR A 22 4.67 24.82 -10.89
CA THR A 22 4.44 25.07 -12.32
C THR A 22 5.28 24.17 -13.23
N ASN A 23 6.16 23.32 -12.68
CA ASN A 23 6.96 22.40 -13.46
C ASN A 23 6.06 21.42 -14.22
N PRO A 24 6.08 21.41 -15.57
CA PRO A 24 5.21 20.55 -16.37
C PRO A 24 5.46 19.05 -16.16
N PHE A 25 6.64 18.68 -15.69
CA PHE A 25 6.96 17.28 -15.34
C PHE A 25 6.31 16.83 -14.04
N ASN A 26 5.94 17.75 -13.16
CA ASN A 26 5.26 17.46 -11.88
C ASN A 26 3.74 17.59 -12.01
N LYS A 27 3.16 16.86 -12.96
CA LYS A 27 1.70 16.85 -13.20
C LYS A 27 0.98 15.76 -12.40
N TYR A 28 1.63 14.63 -12.14
CA TYR A 28 1.03 13.41 -11.58
C TYR A 28 1.73 13.03 -10.28
N GLY A 29 1.10 13.29 -9.14
CA GLY A 29 1.70 13.04 -7.83
C GLY A 29 0.90 12.05 -6.99
N VAL A 30 1.59 11.29 -6.13
CA VAL A 30 1.00 10.31 -5.21
C VAL A 30 1.19 10.75 -3.77
N VAL A 31 0.11 10.66 -3.00
CA VAL A 31 0.08 10.81 -1.54
C VAL A 31 -0.05 9.42 -0.93
N VAL A 32 0.95 9.01 -0.16
CA VAL A 32 0.98 7.73 0.52
C VAL A 32 0.44 7.89 1.94
N GLN A 33 -0.68 7.22 2.20
CA GLN A 33 -1.35 7.26 3.50
C GLN A 33 -1.71 5.86 3.98
N PRO A 34 -1.26 5.43 5.16
CA PRO A 34 -1.60 4.13 5.73
C PRO A 34 -3.10 3.87 5.83
N CYS A 35 -3.48 2.60 5.92
CA CYS A 35 -4.86 2.23 6.25
C CYS A 35 -5.29 2.89 7.56
N GLY A 36 -6.53 3.37 7.65
CA GLY A 36 -7.03 4.04 8.87
C GLY A 36 -6.43 5.42 9.18
N ALA A 37 -5.46 5.93 8.39
CA ALA A 37 -4.89 7.26 8.57
C ALA A 37 -5.84 8.41 8.14
N GLY A 38 -7.01 8.09 7.58
CA GLY A 38 -8.02 9.07 7.20
C GLY A 38 -7.83 9.68 5.82
N LYS A 39 -7.52 8.88 4.80
CA LYS A 39 -7.47 9.29 3.38
C LYS A 39 -8.69 10.12 2.97
N SER A 40 -9.89 9.71 3.39
CA SER A 40 -11.15 10.42 3.07
C SER A 40 -11.16 11.87 3.57
N PHE A 41 -10.55 12.15 4.73
CA PHE A 41 -10.42 13.51 5.24
C PHE A 41 -9.43 14.32 4.43
N ILE A 42 -8.30 13.72 4.03
CA ILE A 42 -7.31 14.40 3.20
C ILE A 42 -7.91 14.76 1.84
N ILE A 43 -8.70 13.86 1.23
CA ILE A 43 -9.45 14.14 0.00
C ILE A 43 -10.39 15.32 0.23
N ALA A 44 -11.24 15.26 1.26
CA ALA A 44 -12.22 16.32 1.55
C ALA A 44 -11.57 17.68 1.81
N MET A 45 -10.52 17.73 2.65
CA MET A 45 -9.75 18.96 2.91
C MET A 45 -9.06 19.48 1.64
N THR A 46 -8.55 18.59 0.79
CA THR A 46 -7.96 19.00 -0.50
C THR A 46 -9.01 19.62 -1.41
N VAL A 47 -10.20 19.01 -1.52
CA VAL A 47 -11.30 19.54 -2.33
C VAL A 47 -11.75 20.91 -1.81
N GLN A 48 -11.92 21.07 -0.48
CA GLN A 48 -12.30 22.37 0.13
C GLN A 48 -11.28 23.48 -0.13
N MET A 49 -10.01 23.13 -0.25
CA MET A 49 -8.94 24.11 -0.51
C MET A 49 -8.96 24.60 -1.98
N LEU A 50 -9.55 23.81 -2.91
CA LEU A 50 -9.54 24.13 -4.34
C LEU A 50 -10.69 25.09 -4.68
N LYS A 51 -10.36 26.10 -5.51
CA LYS A 51 -11.34 27.10 -6.01
C LYS A 51 -11.78 26.83 -7.46
N THR A 52 -11.37 25.71 -8.02
CA THR A 52 -11.65 25.30 -9.41
C THR A 52 -12.45 24.01 -9.40
N PRO A 53 -13.19 23.70 -10.47
CA PRO A 53 -13.87 22.42 -10.58
C PRO A 53 -12.93 21.22 -10.40
N VAL A 54 -13.38 20.22 -9.65
CA VAL A 54 -12.63 19.04 -9.24
C VAL A 54 -13.40 17.77 -9.55
N LEU A 55 -12.71 16.79 -10.11
CA LEU A 55 -13.23 15.44 -10.27
C LEU A 55 -12.55 14.52 -9.26
N VAL A 56 -13.34 13.83 -8.42
CA VAL A 56 -12.88 12.83 -7.46
C VAL A 56 -13.28 11.44 -7.95
N ILE A 57 -12.28 10.60 -8.22
CA ILE A 57 -12.51 9.25 -8.78
C ILE A 57 -12.27 8.22 -7.68
N GLN A 58 -13.28 7.35 -7.47
CA GLN A 58 -13.26 6.28 -6.49
C GLN A 58 -13.35 4.91 -7.20
N PRO A 59 -12.60 3.88 -6.75
CA PRO A 59 -12.56 2.60 -7.44
C PRO A 59 -13.87 1.81 -7.34
N THR A 60 -14.62 1.97 -6.26
CA THR A 60 -15.88 1.24 -6.00
C THR A 60 -17.02 2.16 -5.54
N LYS A 61 -18.26 1.64 -5.59
CA LYS A 61 -19.45 2.32 -5.11
C LYS A 61 -19.38 2.65 -3.63
N GLU A 62 -18.89 1.71 -2.83
CA GLU A 62 -18.79 1.81 -1.38
C GLU A 62 -17.82 2.94 -0.97
N LEU A 63 -16.63 2.98 -1.58
CA LEU A 63 -15.66 4.04 -1.34
C LEU A 63 -16.14 5.39 -1.85
N LEU A 64 -16.91 5.42 -2.96
CA LEU A 64 -17.52 6.64 -3.46
C LEU A 64 -18.50 7.20 -2.42
N SER A 65 -19.43 6.38 -1.91
CA SER A 65 -20.36 6.81 -0.86
C SER A 65 -19.62 7.34 0.37
N GLN A 66 -18.69 6.57 0.90
CA GLN A 66 -17.93 6.94 2.11
C GLN A 66 -17.19 8.29 1.95
N ASN A 67 -16.54 8.50 0.83
CA ASN A 67 -15.78 9.74 0.60
C ASN A 67 -16.68 10.93 0.30
N TYR A 68 -17.76 10.72 -0.44
CA TYR A 68 -18.79 11.72 -0.69
C TYR A 68 -19.45 12.15 0.63
N ASP A 69 -19.98 11.20 1.42
CA ASP A 69 -20.66 11.47 2.69
C ASP A 69 -19.71 12.20 3.66
N LYS A 70 -18.41 11.84 3.67
CA LYS A 70 -17.41 12.52 4.47
C LYS A 70 -17.25 13.99 4.04
N TYR A 71 -17.20 14.27 2.75
CA TYR A 71 -17.07 15.63 2.24
C TYR A 71 -18.33 16.47 2.56
N ILE A 72 -19.53 15.92 2.40
CA ILE A 72 -20.79 16.58 2.77
C ILE A 72 -20.85 16.86 4.29
N THR A 73 -20.44 15.88 5.12
CA THR A 73 -20.39 16.05 6.60
C THR A 73 -19.47 17.18 7.03
N LEU A 74 -18.43 17.50 6.24
CA LEU A 74 -17.54 18.63 6.47
C LEU A 74 -18.06 19.97 5.90
N GLY A 75 -19.31 20.00 5.46
CA GLY A 75 -19.97 21.20 4.92
C GLY A 75 -19.64 21.48 3.45
N GLY A 76 -19.14 20.49 2.72
CA GLY A 76 -18.90 20.60 1.28
C GLY A 76 -20.17 20.36 0.46
N GLU A 77 -20.21 20.91 -0.75
CA GLU A 77 -21.26 20.66 -1.74
C GLU A 77 -20.68 19.89 -2.93
N ALA A 78 -21.31 18.78 -3.31
CA ALA A 78 -20.85 17.94 -4.41
C ALA A 78 -22.00 17.17 -5.04
N THR A 79 -21.79 16.68 -6.26
CA THR A 79 -22.70 15.75 -6.93
C THR A 79 -22.04 14.39 -7.16
N ILE A 80 -22.87 13.39 -7.39
CA ILE A 80 -22.45 12.04 -7.79
C ILE A 80 -22.78 11.82 -9.26
N TYR A 81 -21.75 11.43 -10.03
CA TYR A 81 -21.94 10.94 -11.39
C TYR A 81 -21.61 9.44 -11.42
N SER A 82 -22.62 8.60 -11.20
CA SER A 82 -22.41 7.15 -11.15
C SER A 82 -23.68 6.36 -11.51
N ALA A 83 -23.53 5.41 -12.45
CA ALA A 83 -24.60 4.51 -12.83
C ALA A 83 -25.11 3.65 -11.66
N SER A 84 -24.22 3.26 -10.74
CA SER A 84 -24.59 2.48 -9.56
C SER A 84 -25.41 3.23 -8.50
N PHE A 85 -25.50 4.56 -8.63
CA PHE A 85 -26.35 5.43 -7.80
C PHE A 85 -27.57 5.98 -8.58
N ASN A 86 -27.73 5.60 -9.86
CA ASN A 86 -28.72 6.15 -10.77
C ASN A 86 -28.69 7.69 -10.88
N THR A 87 -27.53 8.30 -10.67
CA THR A 87 -27.32 9.73 -10.75
C THR A 87 -26.25 10.05 -11.79
N LYS A 88 -26.50 11.08 -12.61
CA LYS A 88 -25.57 11.54 -13.67
C LYS A 88 -25.52 13.06 -13.65
N GLU A 89 -25.16 13.61 -12.50
CA GLU A 89 -25.09 15.05 -12.32
C GLU A 89 -23.62 15.50 -12.22
N LEU A 90 -23.29 16.53 -13.00
CA LEU A 90 -21.98 17.18 -12.97
C LEU A 90 -22.09 18.53 -12.29
N SER A 91 -21.14 18.83 -11.38
CA SER A 91 -21.02 20.12 -10.72
C SER A 91 -19.56 20.50 -10.54
N SER A 92 -19.32 21.63 -9.85
CA SER A 92 -17.96 22.08 -9.52
C SER A 92 -17.16 21.04 -8.73
N VAL A 93 -17.83 20.19 -7.95
CA VAL A 93 -17.21 19.04 -7.28
C VAL A 93 -18.03 17.80 -7.62
N THR A 94 -17.44 16.91 -8.40
CA THR A 94 -18.10 15.68 -8.84
C THR A 94 -17.36 14.45 -8.34
N TYR A 95 -18.06 13.55 -7.64
CA TYR A 95 -17.59 12.23 -7.25
C TYR A 95 -18.06 11.18 -8.26
N SER A 96 -17.16 10.28 -8.67
CA SER A 96 -17.52 9.28 -9.68
C SER A 96 -16.69 8.00 -9.58
N THR A 97 -17.12 6.98 -10.32
CA THR A 97 -16.35 5.75 -10.57
C THR A 97 -15.82 5.72 -12.01
N PRO A 98 -14.67 5.06 -12.28
CA PRO A 98 -14.06 5.07 -13.62
C PRO A 98 -14.99 4.59 -14.72
N GLY A 99 -15.82 3.57 -14.43
CA GLY A 99 -16.78 3.01 -15.40
C GLY A 99 -17.86 3.99 -15.82
N SER A 100 -18.28 4.88 -14.91
CA SER A 100 -19.36 5.84 -15.15
C SER A 100 -18.93 7.02 -16.01
N ILE A 101 -17.67 7.46 -15.90
CA ILE A 101 -17.17 8.68 -16.55
C ILE A 101 -16.34 8.43 -17.82
N LYS A 102 -16.13 7.18 -18.21
CA LYS A 102 -15.22 6.80 -19.31
C LYS A 102 -15.53 7.51 -20.66
N ASN A 103 -16.77 7.91 -20.90
CA ASN A 103 -17.25 8.46 -22.17
C ASN A 103 -17.60 9.96 -22.10
N ILE A 104 -17.47 10.63 -20.94
CA ILE A 104 -17.86 12.03 -20.74
C ILE A 104 -16.68 12.97 -20.49
N GLY A 105 -15.49 12.59 -20.96
CA GLY A 105 -14.29 13.40 -20.77
C GLY A 105 -14.38 14.82 -21.35
N LYS A 106 -15.14 15.00 -22.44
CA LYS A 106 -15.40 16.32 -23.03
C LYS A 106 -16.26 17.17 -22.08
N ASP A 107 -17.36 16.64 -21.60
CA ASP A 107 -18.27 17.37 -20.69
C ASP A 107 -17.54 17.81 -19.40
N ILE A 108 -16.71 16.92 -18.85
CA ILE A 108 -15.87 17.23 -17.68
C ILE A 108 -14.83 18.32 -18.02
N LYS A 109 -14.26 18.30 -19.20
CA LYS A 109 -13.34 19.34 -19.67
C LYS A 109 -14.05 20.68 -19.82
N ASP A 110 -15.23 20.69 -20.42
CA ASP A 110 -16.05 21.88 -20.67
C ASP A 110 -16.53 22.49 -19.35
N LEU A 111 -16.72 21.69 -18.28
CA LEU A 111 -16.94 22.15 -16.92
C LEU A 111 -15.73 22.90 -16.32
N GLY A 112 -14.57 22.80 -16.95
CA GLY A 112 -13.34 23.49 -16.51
C GLY A 112 -12.57 22.77 -15.41
N VAL A 113 -12.70 21.45 -15.27
CA VAL A 113 -11.94 20.65 -14.28
C VAL A 113 -10.45 20.82 -14.47
N LYS A 114 -9.77 21.33 -13.43
CA LYS A 114 -8.32 21.56 -13.40
C LYS A 114 -7.55 20.56 -12.56
N VAL A 115 -8.22 19.93 -11.60
CA VAL A 115 -7.62 18.94 -10.69
C VAL A 115 -8.44 17.67 -10.70
N ILE A 116 -7.76 16.54 -10.82
CA ILE A 116 -8.36 15.20 -10.65
C ILE A 116 -7.73 14.57 -9.40
N ILE A 117 -8.56 14.05 -8.50
CA ILE A 117 -8.16 13.30 -7.32
C ILE A 117 -8.59 11.85 -7.51
N ILE A 118 -7.67 10.90 -7.31
CA ILE A 118 -7.92 9.47 -7.52
C ILE A 118 -7.60 8.71 -6.24
N ASP A 119 -8.61 8.13 -5.62
CA ASP A 119 -8.40 7.25 -4.46
C ASP A 119 -8.01 5.84 -4.91
N GLU A 120 -7.25 5.13 -4.07
CA GLU A 120 -6.65 3.82 -4.35
C GLU A 120 -5.97 3.79 -5.72
N CYS A 121 -5.14 4.79 -6.00
CA CYS A 121 -4.54 5.05 -7.30
C CYS A 121 -3.56 3.96 -7.78
N HIS A 122 -3.17 3.01 -6.93
CA HIS A 122 -2.45 1.80 -7.33
C HIS A 122 -3.31 0.87 -8.18
N TYR A 123 -4.64 1.03 -8.15
CA TYR A 123 -5.58 0.19 -8.86
C TYR A 123 -6.02 0.83 -10.18
N LYS A 124 -5.78 0.14 -11.31
CA LYS A 124 -6.21 0.55 -12.67
C LYS A 124 -5.72 1.90 -13.19
N CYS A 125 -4.75 2.56 -12.55
CA CYS A 125 -4.16 3.82 -13.03
C CYS A 125 -2.94 3.56 -13.92
N THR A 126 -3.12 2.77 -14.99
CA THR A 126 -2.06 2.43 -15.94
C THR A 126 -2.14 3.25 -17.21
N LYS A 127 -0.99 3.51 -17.83
CA LYS A 127 -0.91 4.15 -19.17
C LYS A 127 -1.71 3.36 -20.19
N GLY A 128 -2.49 4.06 -21.00
CA GLY A 128 -3.40 3.47 -21.98
C GLY A 128 -4.71 2.92 -21.41
N GLY A 129 -4.86 2.86 -20.07
CA GLY A 129 -6.08 2.45 -19.40
C GLY A 129 -7.20 3.50 -19.47
N VAL A 130 -8.38 3.14 -18.93
CA VAL A 130 -9.57 4.01 -18.96
C VAL A 130 -9.30 5.37 -18.30
N ILE A 131 -8.66 5.36 -17.12
CA ILE A 131 -8.35 6.60 -16.38
C ILE A 131 -7.33 7.45 -17.15
N ASP A 132 -6.30 6.87 -17.74
CA ASP A 132 -5.30 7.61 -18.53
C ASP A 132 -5.94 8.27 -19.78
N LYS A 133 -6.81 7.53 -20.48
CA LYS A 133 -7.55 8.08 -21.63
C LYS A 133 -8.46 9.25 -21.22
N LEU A 134 -9.16 9.11 -20.11
CA LEU A 134 -9.98 10.17 -19.56
C LEU A 134 -9.17 11.42 -19.19
N ILE A 135 -8.06 11.24 -18.47
CA ILE A 135 -7.15 12.34 -18.10
C ILE A 135 -6.62 13.07 -19.33
N LYS A 136 -6.26 12.33 -20.40
CA LYS A 136 -5.81 12.94 -21.67
C LYS A 136 -6.90 13.77 -22.34
N GLN A 137 -8.17 13.34 -22.29
CA GLN A 137 -9.29 14.10 -22.82
C GLN A 137 -9.57 15.38 -22.04
N ILE A 138 -9.58 15.29 -20.70
CA ILE A 138 -9.82 16.43 -19.80
C ILE A 138 -8.64 17.39 -19.82
N ASN A 139 -7.42 16.87 -19.87
CA ASN A 139 -6.15 17.61 -19.76
C ASN A 139 -6.08 18.52 -18.53
N PRO A 140 -6.25 17.99 -17.31
CA PRO A 140 -6.19 18.77 -16.08
C PRO A 140 -4.78 19.33 -15.85
N SER A 141 -4.66 20.35 -15.00
CA SER A 141 -3.35 20.90 -14.60
C SER A 141 -2.61 19.94 -13.67
N LYS A 142 -3.33 19.28 -12.76
CA LYS A 142 -2.74 18.35 -11.78
C LYS A 142 -3.62 17.10 -11.59
N VAL A 143 -2.97 15.99 -11.33
CA VAL A 143 -3.59 14.71 -10.96
C VAL A 143 -2.95 14.23 -9.66
N ILE A 144 -3.77 14.02 -8.63
CA ILE A 144 -3.34 13.59 -7.30
C ILE A 144 -3.90 12.20 -7.05
N GLY A 145 -3.02 11.23 -6.87
CA GLY A 145 -3.39 9.90 -6.45
C GLY A 145 -3.22 9.73 -4.94
N LEU A 146 -4.14 9.06 -4.27
CA LEU A 146 -4.00 8.63 -2.88
C LEU A 146 -3.96 7.11 -2.81
N THR A 147 -3.11 6.56 -1.97
CA THR A 147 -3.04 5.11 -1.73
C THR A 147 -2.30 4.79 -0.45
N ALA A 148 -2.60 3.64 0.14
CA ALA A 148 -1.81 3.08 1.23
C ALA A 148 -0.67 2.19 0.71
N THR A 149 -0.75 1.74 -0.54
CA THR A 149 0.17 0.77 -1.15
C THR A 149 0.68 1.32 -2.50
N PRO A 150 1.69 2.21 -2.47
CA PRO A 150 2.18 2.90 -3.66
C PRO A 150 3.05 2.00 -4.54
N VAL A 151 2.73 0.71 -4.60
CA VAL A 151 3.50 -0.33 -5.32
C VAL A 151 2.60 -1.16 -6.22
N ILE A 152 3.18 -1.66 -7.30
CA ILE A 152 2.56 -2.65 -8.18
C ILE A 152 3.53 -3.80 -8.44
N LEU A 153 2.99 -4.97 -8.77
CA LEU A 153 3.76 -6.10 -9.26
C LEU A 153 3.97 -5.96 -10.77
N GLU A 154 5.21 -6.08 -11.19
CA GLU A 154 5.55 -6.18 -12.62
C GLU A 154 6.33 -7.47 -12.91
N PRO A 155 6.07 -8.14 -14.05
CA PRO A 155 6.87 -9.25 -14.50
C PRO A 155 8.32 -8.81 -14.72
N SER A 156 9.27 -9.62 -14.27
CA SER A 156 10.69 -9.44 -14.52
C SER A 156 11.24 -10.69 -15.17
N LEU A 157 11.95 -10.53 -16.29
CA LEU A 157 12.56 -11.65 -17.02
C LEU A 157 13.55 -12.44 -16.15
N ASP A 158 14.29 -11.73 -15.28
CA ASP A 158 15.37 -12.35 -14.49
C ASP A 158 14.93 -12.82 -13.10
N LEU A 159 13.82 -12.26 -12.56
CA LEU A 159 13.42 -12.43 -11.16
C LEU A 159 11.98 -12.93 -10.99
N GLY A 160 11.30 -13.25 -12.09
CA GLY A 160 9.89 -13.61 -12.12
C GLY A 160 8.97 -12.41 -11.96
N SER A 161 8.82 -11.85 -10.77
CA SER A 161 8.07 -10.61 -10.52
C SER A 161 8.80 -9.71 -9.53
N SER A 162 8.67 -8.40 -9.70
CA SER A 162 9.22 -7.40 -8.79
C SER A 162 8.14 -6.44 -8.35
N LEU A 163 8.14 -6.08 -7.06
CA LEU A 163 7.38 -4.94 -6.57
C LEU A 163 8.08 -3.65 -7.03
N LEU A 164 7.33 -2.77 -7.67
CA LEU A 164 7.84 -1.47 -8.08
C LEU A 164 7.00 -0.34 -7.50
N MET A 165 7.65 0.74 -7.08
CA MET A 165 6.94 1.96 -6.69
C MET A 165 6.19 2.55 -7.88
N LEU A 166 5.00 3.11 -7.67
CA LEU A 166 4.15 3.68 -8.71
C LEU A 166 4.86 4.74 -9.57
N ASN A 167 5.73 5.53 -8.96
CA ASN A 167 6.52 6.54 -9.69
C ASN A 167 7.77 5.98 -10.39
N ARG A 168 7.97 4.66 -10.36
CA ARG A 168 9.14 3.95 -10.88
C ARG A 168 8.82 2.93 -11.96
N THR A 169 7.57 2.76 -12.30
CA THR A 169 7.14 1.85 -13.35
C THR A 169 6.73 2.60 -14.61
N SER A 170 7.10 2.06 -15.77
CA SER A 170 6.69 2.62 -17.07
C SER A 170 5.19 2.51 -17.31
N LYS A 171 4.50 1.60 -16.60
CA LYS A 171 3.06 1.36 -16.74
C LYS A 171 2.20 2.37 -15.97
N SER A 172 2.70 2.95 -14.88
CA SER A 172 1.95 3.93 -14.10
C SER A 172 1.87 5.28 -14.81
N ILE A 173 0.76 6.00 -14.58
CA ILE A 173 0.64 7.40 -14.96
C ILE A 173 1.37 8.34 -13.99
N PHE A 174 1.61 7.91 -12.76
CA PHE A 174 2.24 8.72 -11.72
C PHE A 174 3.77 8.72 -11.86
N ASN A 175 4.37 9.88 -11.64
CA ASN A 175 5.81 10.10 -11.77
C ASN A 175 6.47 10.70 -10.52
N SER A 176 5.70 11.10 -9.51
CA SER A 176 6.24 11.64 -8.25
C SER A 176 5.48 11.13 -7.04
N ILE A 177 6.17 11.06 -5.90
CA ILE A 177 5.58 10.90 -4.57
C ILE A 177 5.65 12.26 -3.90
N ILE A 178 4.52 12.87 -3.58
CA ILE A 178 4.42 14.21 -3.01
C ILE A 178 4.34 14.22 -1.50
N HIS A 179 3.86 13.14 -0.91
CA HIS A 179 3.79 12.98 0.54
C HIS A 179 3.82 11.51 0.95
N VAL A 180 4.46 11.22 2.07
CA VAL A 180 4.43 9.89 2.71
C VAL A 180 4.21 10.05 4.21
N THR A 181 3.11 9.52 4.70
CA THR A 181 2.94 9.24 6.13
C THR A 181 3.47 7.84 6.42
N GLN A 182 4.41 7.70 7.33
CA GLN A 182 4.96 6.39 7.70
C GLN A 182 3.98 5.62 8.60
N ILE A 183 3.94 4.30 8.47
CA ILE A 183 3.10 3.44 9.32
C ILE A 183 3.48 3.59 10.79
N LYS A 184 4.80 3.64 11.08
CA LYS A 184 5.30 3.84 12.44
C LYS A 184 4.79 5.12 13.11
N ASP A 185 4.58 6.20 12.34
CA ASP A 185 4.08 7.47 12.87
C ASP A 185 2.59 7.36 13.26
N ILE A 186 1.82 6.56 12.51
CA ILE A 186 0.42 6.26 12.83
C ILE A 186 0.32 5.42 14.11
N ILE A 187 1.21 4.44 14.28
CA ILE A 187 1.26 3.57 15.47
C ILE A 187 1.72 4.35 16.70
N SER A 188 2.83 5.11 16.59
CA SER A 188 3.40 5.87 17.72
C SER A 188 2.46 6.97 18.24
N ASN A 189 1.62 7.52 17.37
CA ASN A 189 0.58 8.47 17.75
C ASN A 189 -0.73 7.79 18.26
N GLY A 190 -0.74 6.48 18.41
CA GLY A 190 -1.88 5.73 18.92
C GLY A 190 -3.10 5.76 17.99
N TYR A 191 -2.91 5.86 16.67
CA TYR A 191 -4.01 5.87 15.70
C TYR A 191 -4.37 4.48 15.18
N TRP A 192 -3.60 3.45 15.57
CA TRP A 192 -3.90 2.05 15.31
C TRP A 192 -4.09 1.28 16.61
N THR A 193 -4.95 0.27 16.56
CA THR A 193 -5.05 -0.76 17.59
C THR A 193 -3.79 -1.60 17.59
N ASN A 194 -3.30 -2.02 18.77
CA ASN A 194 -2.16 -2.92 18.89
C ASN A 194 -2.42 -4.24 18.15
N ILE A 195 -1.47 -4.68 17.32
CA ILE A 195 -1.60 -5.89 16.50
C ILE A 195 -0.88 -7.04 17.20
N ILE A 196 -1.63 -8.11 17.48
CA ILE A 196 -1.10 -9.38 17.97
C ILE A 196 -0.96 -10.33 16.80
N TYR A 197 0.27 -10.53 16.35
CA TYR A 197 0.58 -11.44 15.25
C TYR A 197 0.66 -12.88 15.74
N HIS A 198 0.00 -13.75 14.99
CA HIS A 198 0.14 -15.20 15.08
C HIS A 198 0.75 -15.69 13.76
N ASN A 199 2.09 -15.74 13.72
CA ASN A 199 2.82 -16.20 12.55
C ASN A 199 2.95 -17.72 12.61
N GLU A 200 2.28 -18.39 11.69
CA GLU A 200 2.25 -19.84 11.58
C GLU A 200 3.26 -20.30 10.52
N LYS A 201 3.90 -21.45 10.73
CA LYS A 201 4.80 -22.03 9.73
C LYS A 201 4.05 -22.28 8.43
N PHE A 202 4.66 -21.91 7.32
CA PHE A 202 4.10 -22.07 5.98
C PHE A 202 5.12 -22.75 5.05
N ASP A 203 4.72 -23.86 4.39
CA ASP A 203 5.54 -24.49 3.36
C ASP A 203 5.10 -24.01 1.96
N SER A 204 6.00 -23.35 1.27
CA SER A 204 5.75 -22.76 -0.06
C SER A 204 6.13 -23.66 -1.25
N LYS A 205 6.55 -24.92 -1.01
CA LYS A 205 7.08 -25.82 -2.07
C LYS A 205 6.10 -26.07 -3.20
N SER A 206 4.79 -26.13 -2.89
CA SER A 206 3.75 -26.40 -3.90
C SER A 206 3.38 -25.17 -4.74
N LEU A 207 3.88 -23.98 -4.40
CA LEU A 207 3.52 -22.75 -5.10
C LEU A 207 4.23 -22.63 -6.46
N VAL A 208 3.44 -22.40 -7.50
CA VAL A 208 3.88 -22.19 -8.87
C VAL A 208 3.43 -20.81 -9.33
N LYS A 209 4.34 -20.01 -9.86
CA LYS A 209 4.00 -18.70 -10.42
C LYS A 209 3.14 -18.86 -11.68
N ASN A 210 2.19 -17.93 -11.86
CA ASN A 210 1.38 -17.85 -13.07
C ASN A 210 2.23 -17.40 -14.27
N SER A 211 1.69 -17.49 -15.48
CA SER A 211 2.38 -17.14 -16.73
C SER A 211 2.88 -15.70 -16.79
N SER A 212 2.21 -14.78 -16.09
CA SER A 212 2.65 -13.38 -15.99
C SER A 212 3.73 -13.16 -14.92
N GLY A 213 4.01 -14.18 -14.09
CA GLY A 213 4.95 -14.07 -12.96
C GLY A 213 4.48 -13.17 -11.81
N ASN A 214 3.30 -12.56 -11.90
CA ASN A 214 2.83 -11.57 -10.93
C ASN A 214 2.27 -12.18 -9.65
N ASP A 215 1.66 -13.36 -9.74
CA ASP A 215 1.13 -14.09 -8.59
C ASP A 215 1.26 -15.60 -8.82
N PHE A 216 0.72 -16.40 -7.94
CA PHE A 216 0.70 -17.85 -8.07
C PHE A 216 -0.50 -18.31 -8.91
N THR A 217 -0.45 -19.52 -9.46
CA THR A 217 -1.60 -20.14 -10.13
C THR A 217 -2.62 -20.57 -9.08
N ASP A 218 -3.91 -20.45 -9.40
CA ASP A 218 -4.99 -20.84 -8.47
C ASP A 218 -4.87 -22.31 -8.05
N SER A 219 -4.52 -23.20 -8.98
CA SER A 219 -4.30 -24.63 -8.67
C SER A 219 -3.17 -24.84 -7.67
N SER A 220 -2.06 -24.10 -7.78
CA SER A 220 -0.95 -24.22 -6.84
C SER A 220 -1.26 -23.59 -5.47
N ILE A 221 -2.10 -22.55 -5.43
CA ILE A 221 -2.60 -21.98 -4.19
C ILE A 221 -3.47 -22.99 -3.45
N ILE A 222 -4.43 -23.63 -4.14
CA ILE A 222 -5.30 -24.65 -3.53
C ILE A 222 -4.47 -25.84 -3.05
N LYS A 223 -3.55 -26.35 -3.89
CA LYS A 223 -2.66 -27.43 -3.46
C LYS A 223 -1.84 -27.06 -2.24
N SER A 224 -1.25 -25.86 -2.21
CA SER A 224 -0.48 -25.38 -1.05
C SER A 224 -1.35 -25.22 0.19
N PHE A 225 -2.59 -24.78 0.04
CA PHE A 225 -3.56 -24.70 1.13
C PHE A 225 -3.83 -26.09 1.75
N GLU A 226 -3.96 -27.13 0.94
CA GLU A 226 -4.16 -28.53 1.35
C GLU A 226 -2.88 -29.13 1.97
N ASP A 227 -1.74 -29.00 1.30
CA ASP A 227 -0.44 -29.51 1.78
C ASP A 227 -0.05 -28.93 3.16
N ASN A 228 -0.52 -27.73 3.49
CA ASN A 228 -0.31 -27.07 4.78
C ASN A 228 -1.40 -27.38 5.83
N ASN A 229 -2.37 -28.25 5.56
CA ASN A 229 -3.53 -28.53 6.42
C ASN A 229 -4.22 -27.24 6.89
N THR A 230 -4.39 -26.28 5.96
CA THR A 230 -4.78 -24.91 6.32
C THR A 230 -6.21 -24.84 6.85
N LEU A 231 -7.09 -25.73 6.42
CA LEU A 231 -8.48 -25.78 6.86
C LEU A 231 -8.59 -26.02 8.37
N GLU A 232 -7.94 -27.05 8.88
CA GLU A 232 -7.90 -27.41 10.29
C GLU A 232 -7.24 -26.30 11.12
N ARG A 233 -6.16 -25.74 10.60
CA ARG A 233 -5.44 -24.63 11.25
C ARG A 233 -6.27 -23.35 11.34
N ILE A 234 -7.14 -23.08 10.38
CA ILE A 234 -8.11 -21.97 10.47
C ILE A 234 -9.06 -22.21 11.65
N VAL A 235 -9.65 -23.43 11.74
CA VAL A 235 -10.60 -23.79 12.80
C VAL A 235 -9.93 -23.69 14.17
N ASP A 236 -8.71 -24.20 14.32
CA ASP A 236 -7.95 -24.13 15.58
C ASP A 236 -7.65 -22.70 15.99
N ASN A 237 -7.19 -21.87 15.05
CA ASN A 237 -6.89 -20.46 15.35
C ASN A 237 -8.17 -19.64 15.64
N TYR A 238 -9.26 -19.93 14.93
CA TYR A 238 -10.56 -19.34 15.23
C TYR A 238 -11.00 -19.66 16.66
N ASN A 239 -10.95 -20.94 17.07
CA ASN A 239 -11.32 -21.36 18.41
C ASN A 239 -10.42 -20.72 19.49
N LYS A 240 -9.10 -20.63 19.24
CA LYS A 240 -8.15 -19.91 20.10
C LYS A 240 -8.46 -18.42 20.22
N MET A 241 -8.87 -17.76 19.14
CA MET A 241 -9.29 -16.37 19.17
C MET A 241 -10.56 -16.18 20.00
N ILE A 242 -11.58 -17.00 19.77
CA ILE A 242 -12.85 -16.94 20.52
C ILE A 242 -12.62 -17.18 22.01
N SER A 243 -11.77 -18.14 22.40
CA SER A 243 -11.43 -18.40 23.80
C SER A 243 -10.70 -17.22 24.49
N LYS A 244 -10.02 -16.37 23.71
CA LYS A 244 -9.39 -15.12 24.17
C LYS A 244 -10.34 -13.92 24.19
N GLY A 245 -11.61 -14.12 23.82
CA GLY A 245 -12.62 -13.07 23.86
C GLY A 245 -12.72 -12.22 22.59
N VAL A 246 -12.08 -12.63 21.46
CA VAL A 246 -12.28 -12.00 20.15
C VAL A 246 -13.73 -12.14 19.74
N LYS A 247 -14.34 -11.04 19.29
CA LYS A 247 -15.79 -10.98 19.04
C LYS A 247 -16.15 -11.10 17.57
N HIS A 248 -15.32 -10.53 16.68
CA HIS A 248 -15.59 -10.45 15.26
C HIS A 248 -14.36 -10.96 14.47
N VAL A 249 -14.52 -12.08 13.81
CA VAL A 249 -13.45 -12.70 13.04
C VAL A 249 -13.79 -12.66 11.55
N LEU A 250 -12.90 -12.10 10.73
CA LEU A 250 -12.99 -12.14 9.28
C LEU A 250 -11.92 -13.09 8.75
N ILE A 251 -12.33 -14.08 7.95
CA ILE A 251 -11.45 -15.10 7.40
C ILE A 251 -11.35 -14.92 5.89
N PHE A 252 -10.14 -14.81 5.37
CA PHE A 252 -9.86 -14.77 3.94
C PHE A 252 -9.38 -16.13 3.45
N VAL A 253 -10.08 -16.71 2.51
CA VAL A 253 -9.78 -18.04 1.93
C VAL A 253 -9.45 -17.92 0.44
N PRO A 254 -8.82 -18.97 -0.17
CA PRO A 254 -8.35 -18.92 -1.55
C PRO A 254 -9.43 -19.17 -2.61
N SER A 255 -10.57 -19.77 -2.25
CA SER A 255 -11.65 -20.09 -3.20
C SER A 255 -13.03 -20.06 -2.56
N VAL A 256 -14.08 -20.04 -3.40
CA VAL A 256 -15.48 -20.16 -2.98
C VAL A 256 -15.73 -21.52 -2.33
N GLU A 257 -15.19 -22.58 -2.91
CA GLU A 257 -15.30 -23.95 -2.39
C GLU A 257 -14.75 -24.05 -0.97
N LYS A 258 -13.52 -23.56 -0.74
CA LYS A 258 -12.91 -23.55 0.61
C LYS A 258 -13.67 -22.65 1.60
N ALA A 259 -14.40 -21.64 1.12
CA ALA A 259 -15.28 -20.86 1.98
C ALA A 259 -16.46 -21.67 2.52
N TYR A 260 -17.09 -22.47 1.67
CA TYR A 260 -18.22 -23.30 2.09
C TYR A 260 -17.77 -24.50 2.93
N GLU A 261 -16.67 -25.19 2.56
CA GLU A 261 -16.08 -26.24 3.41
C GLU A 261 -15.81 -25.75 4.84
N LEU A 262 -15.26 -24.54 4.96
CA LEU A 262 -14.97 -23.94 6.26
C LEU A 262 -16.24 -23.55 7.01
N ASN A 263 -17.29 -23.10 6.31
CA ASN A 263 -18.57 -22.75 6.90
C ASN A 263 -19.25 -23.95 7.59
N ASP A 264 -19.10 -25.14 7.02
CA ASP A 264 -19.62 -26.39 7.62
C ASP A 264 -18.90 -26.73 8.93
N LEU A 265 -17.63 -26.36 9.07
CA LEU A 265 -16.79 -26.61 10.24
C LEU A 265 -16.95 -25.56 11.34
N ILE A 266 -17.18 -24.29 10.99
CA ILE A 266 -17.36 -23.19 11.95
C ILE A 266 -18.85 -22.87 12.08
N LYS A 267 -19.51 -23.49 13.05
CA LYS A 267 -20.95 -23.29 13.30
C LYS A 267 -21.29 -21.83 13.57
N GLY A 268 -22.30 -21.31 12.86
CA GLY A 268 -22.74 -19.93 12.99
C GLY A 268 -21.88 -18.90 12.25
N SER A 269 -20.94 -19.35 11.42
CA SER A 269 -20.27 -18.50 10.44
C SER A 269 -21.18 -18.24 9.23
N GLU A 270 -20.88 -17.20 8.48
CA GLU A 270 -21.56 -16.85 7.23
C GLU A 270 -20.55 -16.59 6.11
N VAL A 271 -20.92 -16.98 4.88
CA VAL A 271 -20.05 -16.84 3.70
C VAL A 271 -20.42 -15.62 2.87
N VAL A 272 -19.40 -14.85 2.48
CA VAL A 272 -19.53 -13.73 1.54
C VAL A 272 -18.55 -13.90 0.40
N THR A 273 -19.04 -14.05 -0.82
CA THR A 273 -18.26 -14.16 -2.05
C THR A 273 -18.76 -13.17 -3.11
N ASP A 274 -18.09 -13.11 -4.26
CA ASP A 274 -18.56 -12.33 -5.43
C ASP A 274 -19.88 -12.84 -6.00
N GLU A 275 -20.24 -14.10 -5.76
CA GLU A 275 -21.53 -14.68 -6.12
C GLU A 275 -22.66 -14.28 -5.16
N THR A 276 -22.33 -13.78 -3.95
CA THR A 276 -23.34 -13.36 -2.96
C THR A 276 -24.11 -12.14 -3.44
N LYS A 277 -25.44 -12.29 -3.60
CA LYS A 277 -26.31 -11.19 -4.06
C LYS A 277 -26.17 -9.97 -3.15
N PRO A 278 -26.24 -8.76 -3.70
CA PRO A 278 -26.04 -7.52 -2.91
C PRO A 278 -26.94 -7.39 -1.67
N LYS A 279 -28.20 -7.84 -1.77
CA LYS A 279 -29.17 -7.80 -0.65
C LYS A 279 -28.74 -8.76 0.47
N ASP A 280 -28.36 -9.99 0.12
CA ASP A 280 -27.95 -11.02 1.08
C ASP A 280 -26.64 -10.62 1.74
N ARG A 281 -25.69 -10.12 0.95
CA ARG A 281 -24.41 -9.57 1.45
C ARG A 281 -24.65 -8.46 2.48
N SER A 282 -25.54 -7.52 2.19
CA SER A 282 -25.86 -6.43 3.12
C SER A 282 -26.46 -6.97 4.43
N SER A 283 -27.31 -8.00 4.34
CA SER A 283 -27.91 -8.63 5.51
C SER A 283 -26.90 -9.39 6.37
N ILE A 284 -25.97 -10.15 5.74
CA ILE A 284 -24.88 -10.85 6.40
C ILE A 284 -23.98 -9.83 7.13
N LEU A 285 -23.53 -8.81 6.41
CA LEU A 285 -22.66 -7.79 6.99
C LEU A 285 -23.35 -7.04 8.14
N LYS A 286 -24.64 -6.78 8.05
CA LYS A 286 -25.40 -6.19 9.16
C LYS A 286 -25.38 -7.09 10.41
N ARG A 287 -25.68 -8.39 10.28
CA ARG A 287 -25.60 -9.34 11.40
C ARG A 287 -24.21 -9.42 12.01
N PHE A 288 -23.16 -9.35 11.16
CA PHE A 288 -21.78 -9.32 11.62
C PHE A 288 -21.47 -8.03 12.39
N LEU A 289 -21.90 -6.86 11.87
CA LEU A 289 -21.74 -5.57 12.57
C LEU A 289 -22.48 -5.52 13.90
N ASP A 290 -23.69 -6.09 13.95
CA ASP A 290 -24.54 -6.15 15.15
C ASP A 290 -24.07 -7.23 16.16
N GLY A 291 -23.01 -8.00 15.84
CA GLY A 291 -22.45 -9.05 16.69
C GLY A 291 -23.32 -10.32 16.79
N VAL A 292 -24.32 -10.47 15.95
CA VAL A 292 -25.15 -11.68 15.84
C VAL A 292 -24.33 -12.81 15.18
N THR A 293 -23.62 -12.50 14.12
CA THR A 293 -22.66 -13.39 13.48
C THR A 293 -21.24 -13.02 13.94
N ARG A 294 -20.51 -13.97 14.51
CA ARG A 294 -19.14 -13.74 14.99
C ARG A 294 -18.07 -13.94 13.94
N CYS A 295 -18.36 -14.71 12.90
CA CYS A 295 -17.40 -15.09 11.87
C CYS A 295 -17.98 -14.89 10.49
N VAL A 296 -17.26 -14.14 9.65
CA VAL A 296 -17.54 -14.05 8.22
C VAL A 296 -16.35 -14.62 7.44
N ILE A 297 -16.66 -15.57 6.57
CA ILE A 297 -15.70 -16.21 5.68
C ILE A 297 -15.81 -15.54 4.31
N ASN A 298 -14.71 -14.99 3.83
CA ASN A 298 -14.72 -14.16 2.61
C ASN A 298 -13.81 -14.69 1.53
N PHE A 299 -14.33 -14.66 0.30
CA PHE A 299 -13.55 -14.76 -0.93
C PHE A 299 -13.87 -13.62 -1.88
N GLY A 300 -12.84 -12.90 -2.33
CA GLY A 300 -12.90 -11.95 -3.44
C GLY A 300 -13.39 -10.52 -3.13
N ILE A 301 -14.25 -10.29 -2.13
CA ILE A 301 -14.99 -9.01 -2.01
C ILE A 301 -14.51 -8.10 -0.88
N LEU A 302 -14.43 -8.58 0.36
CA LEU A 302 -14.22 -7.72 1.54
C LEU A 302 -12.77 -7.21 1.70
N GLY A 303 -11.93 -7.45 0.72
CA GLY A 303 -10.57 -6.92 0.65
C GLY A 303 -10.51 -5.39 0.50
N THR A 304 -11.53 -4.78 -0.13
CA THR A 304 -11.62 -3.33 -0.34
C THR A 304 -13.00 -2.80 0.03
N GLY A 305 -13.09 -1.55 0.52
CA GLY A 305 -14.37 -0.87 0.75
C GLY A 305 -15.16 -1.30 1.99
N PHE A 306 -14.83 -2.40 2.66
CA PHE A 306 -15.49 -2.81 3.89
C PHE A 306 -14.89 -2.07 5.09
N ASP A 307 -15.72 -1.32 5.81
CA ASP A 307 -15.33 -0.54 6.98
C ASP A 307 -16.01 -1.07 8.23
N PHE A 308 -15.23 -1.70 9.12
CA PHE A 308 -15.69 -2.20 10.41
C PHE A 308 -14.62 -1.96 11.49
N PRO A 309 -14.63 -0.80 12.16
CA PRO A 309 -13.63 -0.48 13.19
C PRO A 309 -13.55 -1.49 14.34
N SER A 310 -14.68 -2.11 14.73
CA SER A 310 -14.75 -3.10 15.81
C SER A 310 -14.20 -4.48 15.42
N LEU A 311 -13.75 -4.70 14.17
CA LEU A 311 -13.12 -5.95 13.76
C LEU A 311 -11.85 -6.20 14.57
N ASP A 312 -11.82 -7.26 15.37
CA ASP A 312 -10.75 -7.58 16.32
C ASP A 312 -10.01 -8.89 16.01
N GLY A 313 -10.45 -9.65 15.01
CA GLY A 313 -9.77 -10.85 14.50
C GLY A 313 -9.75 -10.96 12.98
N VAL A 314 -8.60 -11.27 12.41
CA VAL A 314 -8.45 -11.64 10.99
C VAL A 314 -7.61 -12.90 10.86
N ILE A 315 -8.11 -13.89 10.12
CA ILE A 315 -7.34 -15.06 9.70
C ILE A 315 -7.14 -14.96 8.20
N ASN A 316 -5.89 -14.76 7.79
CA ASN A 316 -5.52 -14.65 6.38
C ASN A 316 -4.92 -15.96 5.89
N ALA A 317 -5.73 -16.76 5.21
CA ALA A 317 -5.31 -17.99 4.56
C ALA A 317 -5.15 -17.82 3.03
N ARG A 318 -5.29 -16.59 2.52
CA ARG A 318 -5.02 -16.27 1.13
C ARG A 318 -3.53 -16.05 0.91
N ILE A 319 -2.95 -16.92 0.10
CA ILE A 319 -1.57 -16.83 -0.36
C ILE A 319 -1.50 -15.81 -1.50
N THR A 320 -0.59 -14.84 -1.45
CA THR A 320 -0.43 -13.85 -2.53
C THR A 320 0.98 -13.31 -2.62
N ASN A 321 1.38 -12.92 -3.83
CA ASN A 321 2.59 -12.14 -4.10
C ASN A 321 2.33 -10.62 -4.09
N SER A 322 1.08 -10.21 -3.89
CA SER A 322 0.69 -8.81 -3.87
C SER A 322 0.77 -8.23 -2.45
N PHE A 323 1.72 -7.33 -2.22
CA PHE A 323 1.80 -6.56 -0.99
C PHE A 323 0.49 -5.78 -0.72
N ALA A 324 -0.15 -5.26 -1.77
CA ALA A 324 -1.39 -4.51 -1.60
C ALA A 324 -2.52 -5.38 -1.02
N ILE A 325 -2.67 -6.62 -1.48
CA ILE A 325 -3.68 -7.56 -0.94
C ILE A 325 -3.37 -7.90 0.52
N TYR A 326 -2.12 -8.27 0.83
CA TYR A 326 -1.70 -8.54 2.21
C TYR A 326 -1.98 -7.35 3.14
N TYR A 327 -1.54 -6.16 2.75
CA TYR A 327 -1.68 -4.96 3.54
C TYR A 327 -3.16 -4.54 3.72
N GLN A 328 -3.98 -4.68 2.67
CA GLN A 328 -5.41 -4.37 2.75
C GLN A 328 -6.17 -5.32 3.68
N PHE A 329 -5.85 -6.62 3.67
CA PHE A 329 -6.49 -7.58 4.55
C PHE A 329 -6.13 -7.31 6.02
N LEU A 330 -4.85 -7.12 6.31
CA LEU A 330 -4.41 -6.74 7.64
C LEU A 330 -5.00 -5.40 8.07
N GLY A 331 -5.04 -4.44 7.18
CA GLY A 331 -5.55 -3.09 7.41
C GLY A 331 -7.03 -2.99 7.80
N ARG A 332 -7.80 -4.11 7.68
CA ARG A 332 -9.21 -4.13 8.11
C ARG A 332 -9.36 -3.99 9.62
N GLY A 333 -8.46 -4.59 10.40
CA GLY A 333 -8.56 -4.63 11.85
C GLY A 333 -7.75 -3.57 12.61
N VAL A 334 -6.95 -2.74 11.95
CA VAL A 334 -6.07 -1.78 12.65
C VAL A 334 -6.78 -0.56 13.23
N ARG A 335 -8.04 -0.31 12.85
CA ARG A 335 -8.76 0.89 13.29
C ARG A 335 -9.11 0.83 14.76
N LEU A 336 -9.07 1.99 15.40
CA LEU A 336 -9.54 2.14 16.78
C LEU A 336 -11.06 2.00 16.84
N ALA A 337 -11.55 1.32 17.88
CA ALA A 337 -12.97 1.27 18.23
C ALA A 337 -13.11 1.23 19.75
N GLU A 338 -14.27 1.68 20.24
CA GLU A 338 -14.62 1.57 21.63
C GLU A 338 -14.60 0.09 22.07
N ASN A 339 -14.01 -0.19 23.23
CA ASN A 339 -13.86 -1.54 23.79
C ASN A 339 -12.98 -2.52 23.00
N LYS A 340 -12.23 -2.06 21.98
CA LYS A 340 -11.26 -2.85 21.25
C LYS A 340 -9.85 -2.56 21.76
N LYS A 341 -9.28 -3.51 22.52
CA LYS A 341 -7.94 -3.37 23.11
C LYS A 341 -6.83 -3.82 22.16
N GLU A 342 -7.07 -4.90 21.44
CA GLU A 342 -6.13 -5.61 20.59
C GLU A 342 -6.77 -6.04 19.28
N TYR A 343 -5.95 -6.26 18.29
CA TYR A 343 -6.35 -6.83 17.01
C TYR A 343 -5.48 -8.06 16.73
N HIS A 344 -6.11 -9.22 16.62
CA HIS A 344 -5.44 -10.49 16.35
C HIS A 344 -5.35 -10.73 14.84
N TYR A 345 -4.14 -10.93 14.34
CA TYR A 345 -3.89 -11.27 12.94
C TYR A 345 -3.16 -12.61 12.82
N VAL A 346 -3.78 -13.59 12.20
CA VAL A 346 -3.21 -14.91 11.91
C VAL A 346 -2.84 -14.94 10.43
N ASP A 347 -1.57 -15.25 10.12
CA ASP A 347 -1.10 -15.45 8.75
C ASP A 347 -0.84 -16.94 8.48
N LEU A 348 -1.72 -17.56 7.71
CA LEU A 348 -1.59 -18.94 7.24
C LEU A 348 -1.12 -19.03 5.79
N GLY A 349 -0.92 -17.89 5.12
CA GLY A 349 -0.48 -17.80 3.73
C GLY A 349 1.01 -17.44 3.56
N GLY A 350 1.78 -17.34 4.67
CA GLY A 350 3.20 -16.96 4.63
C GLY A 350 3.46 -15.53 4.10
N ASN A 351 2.48 -14.63 4.26
CA ASN A 351 2.60 -13.26 3.76
C ASN A 351 3.58 -12.44 4.63
N ILE A 352 3.59 -12.69 5.96
CA ILE A 352 4.55 -12.06 6.89
C ILE A 352 5.99 -12.47 6.54
N ASP A 353 6.23 -13.72 6.17
CA ASP A 353 7.57 -14.19 5.77
C ASP A 353 8.03 -13.51 4.46
N ARG A 354 7.09 -13.25 3.54
CA ARG A 354 7.39 -12.57 2.27
C ARG A 354 7.64 -11.07 2.44
N PHE A 355 6.78 -10.39 3.18
CA PHE A 355 6.72 -8.93 3.22
C PHE A 355 7.18 -8.32 4.55
N GLY A 356 7.27 -9.12 5.62
CA GLY A 356 7.50 -8.65 6.98
C GLY A 356 6.22 -8.17 7.67
N LYS A 357 6.35 -7.77 8.94
CA LYS A 357 5.27 -7.13 9.67
C LYS A 357 5.04 -5.71 9.14
N VAL A 358 3.79 -5.25 9.18
CA VAL A 358 3.46 -3.94 8.58
C VAL A 358 4.10 -2.77 9.32
N GLU A 359 4.35 -2.86 10.61
CA GLU A 359 5.07 -1.84 11.38
C GLU A 359 6.54 -1.69 10.98
N ASP A 360 7.14 -2.72 10.37
CA ASP A 360 8.50 -2.68 9.83
C ASP A 360 8.57 -2.05 8.43
N ILE A 361 7.41 -1.76 7.82
CA ILE A 361 7.34 -1.17 6.49
C ILE A 361 7.71 0.32 6.56
N ILE A 362 8.71 0.69 5.78
CA ILE A 362 9.21 2.06 5.66
C ILE A 362 9.30 2.43 4.19
N PHE A 363 8.87 3.65 3.86
CA PHE A 363 9.08 4.26 2.55
C PHE A 363 10.21 5.27 2.66
N GLU A 364 11.25 5.13 1.85
CA GLU A 364 12.40 6.04 1.82
C GLU A 364 12.67 6.56 0.42
N ASP A 365 13.04 7.84 0.33
CA ASP A 365 13.51 8.46 -0.90
C ASP A 365 15.03 8.31 -1.00
N PHE A 366 15.49 7.64 -2.05
CA PHE A 366 16.92 7.47 -2.35
C PHE A 366 17.47 8.61 -3.22
N LEU A 367 16.81 9.76 -3.25
CA LEU A 367 17.19 10.95 -3.99
C LEU A 367 17.43 10.71 -5.50
N ASP A 368 18.49 10.00 -5.91
CA ASP A 368 18.79 9.72 -7.32
C ASP A 368 18.01 8.54 -7.89
N TYR A 369 17.62 7.59 -7.01
CA TYR A 369 16.92 6.36 -7.40
C TYR A 369 15.44 6.42 -7.07
N GLY A 370 15.00 7.51 -6.38
CA GLY A 370 13.65 7.76 -5.93
C GLY A 370 13.21 6.84 -4.81
N TRP A 371 11.91 6.78 -4.60
CA TRP A 371 11.30 6.08 -3.48
C TRP A 371 11.43 4.57 -3.57
N GLY A 372 11.71 3.94 -2.42
CA GLY A 372 11.69 2.50 -2.21
C GLY A 372 10.86 2.13 -0.99
N MET A 373 10.42 0.89 -0.94
CA MET A 373 9.70 0.30 0.20
C MET A 373 10.57 -0.79 0.84
N PHE A 374 10.72 -0.73 2.16
CA PHE A 374 11.49 -1.67 2.97
C PHE A 374 10.62 -2.37 4.02
N SER A 375 11.08 -3.55 4.44
CA SER A 375 10.67 -4.18 5.69
C SER A 375 11.92 -4.29 6.58
N GLY A 376 12.00 -3.46 7.61
CA GLY A 376 13.23 -3.27 8.37
C GLY A 376 14.40 -2.85 7.47
N SER A 377 15.44 -3.68 7.36
CA SER A 377 16.58 -3.43 6.47
C SER A 377 16.42 -4.04 5.07
N LYS A 378 15.40 -4.88 4.84
CA LYS A 378 15.18 -5.57 3.57
C LYS A 378 14.43 -4.67 2.59
N LEU A 379 15.04 -4.38 1.43
CA LEU A 379 14.33 -3.70 0.34
C LEU A 379 13.33 -4.68 -0.30
N LEU A 380 12.06 -4.28 -0.35
CA LEU A 380 10.98 -5.06 -0.95
C LEU A 380 10.73 -4.69 -2.41
N THR A 381 11.05 -3.45 -2.80
CA THR A 381 10.84 -2.96 -4.18
C THR A 381 12.09 -3.09 -5.03
N GLY A 382 11.89 -3.46 -6.30
CA GLY A 382 12.96 -3.44 -7.29
C GLY A 382 13.35 -2.02 -7.70
N TYR A 383 14.50 -1.90 -8.40
CA TYR A 383 15.00 -0.66 -8.99
C TYR A 383 14.66 -0.64 -10.49
N PRO A 384 13.62 0.06 -10.91
CA PRO A 384 13.02 -0.17 -12.23
C PRO A 384 13.62 0.62 -13.39
N LEU A 385 14.43 1.62 -13.17
CA LEU A 385 14.78 2.58 -14.24
C LEU A 385 16.21 2.51 -14.75
N ILE A 386 17.00 1.57 -14.29
CA ILE A 386 18.32 1.38 -14.85
C ILE A 386 18.20 0.28 -15.88
N GLN A 387 18.30 0.66 -17.14
CA GLN A 387 18.27 -0.26 -18.28
C GLN A 387 19.48 -1.20 -18.34
N ASP A 388 20.45 -1.05 -17.42
CA ASP A 388 21.63 -1.90 -17.34
C ASP A 388 21.33 -3.16 -16.50
N PRO A 389 21.27 -4.35 -17.13
CA PRO A 389 21.04 -5.63 -16.44
C PRO A 389 22.11 -5.96 -15.40
N LYS A 390 23.34 -5.49 -15.57
CA LYS A 390 24.47 -5.71 -14.65
C LYS A 390 24.26 -4.95 -13.34
N PHE A 391 23.79 -3.73 -13.43
CA PHE A 391 23.46 -2.89 -12.28
C PHE A 391 22.31 -3.50 -11.43
N LYS A 392 21.30 -4.07 -12.09
CA LYS A 392 20.17 -4.75 -11.43
C LYS A 392 20.62 -5.96 -10.61
N LYS A 393 21.58 -6.75 -11.12
CA LYS A 393 22.16 -7.91 -10.42
C LYS A 393 22.98 -7.49 -9.20
N ASP A 394 23.75 -6.41 -9.29
CA ASP A 394 24.62 -5.95 -8.22
C ASP A 394 23.82 -5.35 -7.05
N LEU A 395 22.72 -4.67 -7.32
CA LEU A 395 21.82 -4.13 -6.28
C LEU A 395 21.10 -5.24 -5.50
N ILE A 396 20.68 -6.30 -6.19
CA ILE A 396 20.04 -7.46 -5.53
C ILE A 396 21.02 -8.17 -4.62
N LYS A 397 22.28 -8.34 -5.04
CA LYS A 397 23.34 -8.95 -4.22
C LYS A 397 23.63 -8.13 -2.95
N VAL A 398 23.52 -6.81 -3.00
CA VAL A 398 23.70 -5.93 -1.82
C VAL A 398 22.57 -6.09 -0.80
N VAL A 399 21.36 -6.40 -1.27
CA VAL A 399 20.18 -6.61 -0.39
C VAL A 399 20.19 -8.01 0.23
N ASP A 400 20.66 -9.03 -0.51
CA ASP A 400 20.66 -10.42 -0.05
C ASP A 400 21.90 -10.79 0.81
N ASN A 401 22.98 -10.03 0.71
CA ASN A 401 24.15 -10.22 1.57
C ASN A 401 23.96 -9.45 2.89
N LYS A 402 23.94 -10.16 4.01
CA LYS A 402 24.10 -9.53 5.34
C LYS A 402 25.35 -8.65 5.25
N PRO A 403 25.27 -7.35 5.56
CA PRO A 403 26.44 -6.48 5.46
C PRO A 403 27.56 -7.08 6.31
N ALA A 404 28.75 -7.19 5.73
CA ALA A 404 29.93 -7.54 6.50
C ALA A 404 30.01 -6.60 7.70
N VAL A 405 30.39 -7.12 8.85
CA VAL A 405 30.44 -6.35 10.09
C VAL A 405 31.25 -5.08 9.85
N ASN A 406 30.57 -3.94 9.79
CA ASN A 406 31.23 -2.65 9.64
C ASN A 406 32.09 -2.40 10.88
N LYS A 407 33.42 -2.56 10.74
CA LYS A 407 34.39 -2.33 11.81
C LYS A 407 34.65 -0.84 12.08
N SER A 408 34.17 0.06 11.24
CA SER A 408 34.21 1.50 11.50
C SER A 408 33.17 1.89 12.55
N LYS A 409 33.50 2.89 13.37
CA LYS A 409 32.57 3.52 14.31
C LYS A 409 31.53 4.36 13.58
N ILE A 410 31.82 4.79 12.36
CA ILE A 410 30.92 5.59 11.54
C ILE A 410 29.90 4.66 10.89
N LYS A 411 28.63 4.83 11.21
CA LYS A 411 27.52 4.02 10.70
C LYS A 411 26.68 4.74 9.65
N ASN A 412 26.69 6.05 9.66
CA ASN A 412 25.88 6.90 8.79
C ASN A 412 26.76 7.77 7.91
N PHE A 413 26.29 8.07 6.71
CA PHE A 413 26.87 9.14 5.89
C PHE A 413 26.63 10.50 6.57
N TRP A 414 27.64 11.37 6.54
CA TRP A 414 27.57 12.70 7.19
C TRP A 414 27.61 13.86 6.19
N PHE A 415 27.63 13.57 4.90
CA PHE A 415 27.75 14.56 3.85
C PHE A 415 26.91 14.16 2.62
N GLY A 416 26.77 15.15 1.71
CA GLY A 416 26.06 14.96 0.46
C GLY A 416 24.59 14.60 0.65
N LYS A 417 23.97 14.16 -0.42
CA LYS A 417 22.54 13.85 -0.47
C LYS A 417 22.09 12.62 0.32
N HIS A 418 23.04 11.87 0.86
CA HIS A 418 22.78 10.75 1.77
C HIS A 418 23.17 11.04 3.22
N SER A 419 23.39 12.31 3.57
CA SER A 419 23.71 12.73 4.94
C SER A 419 22.64 12.26 5.93
N GLY A 420 23.08 11.70 7.06
CA GLY A 420 22.22 11.11 8.09
C GLY A 420 21.76 9.68 7.81
N LYS A 421 21.87 9.18 6.59
CA LYS A 421 21.44 7.80 6.26
C LYS A 421 22.45 6.77 6.75
N HIS A 422 21.94 5.67 7.30
CA HIS A 422 22.76 4.51 7.65
C HIS A 422 23.42 3.94 6.39
N LEU A 423 24.70 3.50 6.53
CA LEU A 423 25.51 3.01 5.44
C LEU A 423 24.82 1.93 4.57
N ALA A 424 24.14 0.97 5.21
CA ALA A 424 23.42 -0.09 4.51
C ALA A 424 22.26 0.41 3.60
N ARG A 425 21.91 1.68 3.72
CA ARG A 425 20.84 2.33 2.95
C ARG A 425 21.33 3.30 1.87
N VAL A 426 22.64 3.33 1.67
CA VAL A 426 23.26 4.17 0.63
C VAL A 426 23.58 3.31 -0.59
N PRO A 427 23.11 3.70 -1.79
CA PRO A 427 23.32 2.91 -3.00
C PRO A 427 24.81 2.70 -3.31
N LYS A 428 25.17 1.47 -3.64
CA LYS A 428 26.55 1.07 -3.97
C LYS A 428 27.15 1.92 -5.11
N VAL A 429 26.34 2.26 -6.11
CA VAL A 429 26.76 3.11 -7.24
C VAL A 429 27.11 4.53 -6.79
N TYR A 430 26.35 5.08 -5.85
CA TYR A 430 26.70 6.37 -5.25
C TYR A 430 28.02 6.29 -4.49
N ILE A 431 28.24 5.20 -3.77
CA ILE A 431 29.49 4.94 -3.05
C ILE A 431 30.64 4.81 -4.05
N ASP A 432 30.49 4.04 -5.12
CA ASP A 432 31.50 3.87 -6.18
C ASP A 432 31.82 5.19 -6.88
N TRP A 433 30.79 5.94 -7.26
CA TRP A 433 30.95 7.28 -7.82
C TRP A 433 31.72 8.20 -6.86
N LEU A 434 31.34 8.23 -5.59
CA LEU A 434 31.96 9.06 -4.56
C LEU A 434 33.45 8.71 -4.36
N LEU A 435 33.75 7.41 -4.34
CA LEU A 435 35.15 6.93 -4.17
C LEU A 435 36.05 7.31 -5.34
N LYS A 436 35.49 7.60 -6.50
CA LYS A 436 36.19 8.06 -7.72
C LYS A 436 36.36 9.58 -7.82
N GLN A 437 35.82 10.35 -6.85
CA GLN A 437 35.96 11.79 -6.85
C GLN A 437 37.27 12.20 -6.18
N ASP A 438 38.30 12.54 -6.95
CA ASP A 438 39.61 12.94 -6.42
C ASP A 438 39.58 14.26 -5.63
N SER A 439 38.66 15.14 -5.97
CA SER A 439 38.48 16.45 -5.31
C SER A 439 37.76 16.35 -3.97
N PHE A 440 37.18 15.19 -3.61
CA PHE A 440 36.39 15.06 -2.40
C PHE A 440 37.28 14.90 -1.16
N LYS A 441 37.14 15.85 -0.22
CA LYS A 441 37.88 15.80 1.07
C LYS A 441 37.09 14.97 2.09
N TRP A 442 37.61 13.81 2.44
CA TRP A 442 37.07 12.91 3.45
C TRP A 442 37.40 13.44 4.85
N TYR A 443 36.42 14.10 5.49
CA TYR A 443 36.57 14.66 6.84
C TYR A 443 35.24 14.51 7.60
N HIS A 444 35.32 14.26 8.90
CA HIS A 444 34.18 14.24 9.80
C HIS A 444 34.50 15.01 11.07
N LYS A 445 33.63 15.94 11.48
CA LYS A 445 33.88 16.83 12.63
C LYS A 445 34.04 16.11 13.99
N ASP A 446 33.29 14.97 14.16
CA ASP A 446 33.20 14.24 15.42
C ASP A 446 34.08 12.98 15.47
N TYR A 447 34.78 12.62 14.38
CA TYR A 447 35.61 11.43 14.30
C TYR A 447 37.01 11.77 13.84
N LYS A 448 38.01 11.07 14.46
CA LYS A 448 39.40 11.18 14.04
C LYS A 448 39.58 10.70 12.60
N GLN A 449 40.57 11.24 11.89
CA GLN A 449 40.83 10.90 10.47
C GLN A 449 41.06 9.40 10.28
N VAL A 450 41.64 8.69 11.29
CA VAL A 450 41.79 7.22 11.25
C VAL A 450 40.46 6.49 11.13
N GLU A 451 39.39 6.94 11.79
CA GLU A 451 38.08 6.31 11.67
C GLU A 451 37.41 6.65 10.32
N VAL A 452 37.68 7.83 9.78
CA VAL A 452 37.24 8.23 8.43
C VAL A 452 37.91 7.35 7.37
N GLU A 453 39.19 7.07 7.48
CA GLU A 453 39.91 6.17 6.56
C GLU A 453 39.42 4.72 6.69
N LYS A 454 39.16 4.23 7.91
CA LYS A 454 38.52 2.91 8.10
C LYS A 454 37.16 2.84 7.42
N PHE A 455 36.35 3.89 7.54
CA PHE A 455 35.05 3.98 6.86
C PHE A 455 35.20 3.96 5.34
N LYS A 456 36.14 4.76 4.80
CA LYS A 456 36.47 4.77 3.37
C LYS A 456 36.97 3.42 2.87
N THR A 457 37.82 2.74 3.63
CA THR A 457 38.28 1.40 3.29
C THR A 457 37.14 0.38 3.28
N TYR A 458 36.24 0.46 4.25
CA TYR A 458 35.06 -0.37 4.28
C TYR A 458 34.12 -0.11 3.06
N LEU A 459 33.94 1.16 2.66
CA LEU A 459 33.18 1.50 1.46
C LEU A 459 33.81 0.90 0.19
N LYS A 460 35.16 0.93 0.08
CA LYS A 460 35.86 0.28 -1.04
C LYS A 460 35.64 -1.24 -1.06
N ALA A 461 35.66 -1.91 0.09
CA ALA A 461 35.38 -3.34 0.18
C ALA A 461 33.94 -3.68 -0.21
N LEU A 462 32.97 -2.84 0.19
CA LEU A 462 31.56 -2.95 -0.19
C LEU A 462 31.35 -2.87 -1.71
N VAL A 463 32.05 -1.93 -2.38
CA VAL A 463 31.98 -1.77 -3.83
C VAL A 463 32.57 -2.98 -4.55
N ASN A 464 33.69 -3.51 -4.06
CA ASN A 464 34.43 -4.62 -4.68
C ASN A 464 33.86 -6.01 -4.36
N GLY A 465 32.75 -6.11 -3.60
CA GLY A 465 32.11 -7.39 -3.25
C GLY A 465 32.88 -8.20 -2.19
N GLN A 466 33.79 -7.58 -1.44
CA GLN A 466 34.62 -8.19 -0.39
C GLN A 466 34.13 -7.81 1.03
N GLY A 467 33.00 -7.11 1.13
CA GLY A 467 32.44 -6.59 2.38
C GLY A 467 31.16 -7.27 2.82
#